data_7218607c2618959825aba23d7542a352
#
_entry.id   7218607c2618959825aba23d7542a352
#
_cell.length_a   1.000
_cell.length_b   1.000
_cell.length_c   1.000
_cell.angle_alpha   90.00
_cell.angle_beta   90.00
_cell.angle_gamma   90.00
#
_symmetry.space_group_name_H-M   'P 1'
#
loop_
_entity.id
_entity.type
_entity.pdbx_description
1 polymer ?
#
loop_
_entity_poly.entity_id
_entity_poly.type
_entity_poly.pdbx_seq_one_letter_code
_entity_poly.pdbx_strand_id
1 'polypeptide(L)'
;LDDRFAKAYEYSDCWVQDSRLVVLNARDAQARGAKIMTRTKVTSARRDGDEWVITTEDTNTQDEQEFRAKMIVNAGGPWVMDVIQGVAGINSSENVRLVRGSHIVTKRLYDHDKCYFFQGEDGRIIFSIPYEQDYTLIGTTDADHASFDERPVCTDEERDYLLAFANNYFKQTLSSDDVIWTYSGVRPLYNDGASSATAATRDYVLRVNDEGGAPILNVFGGKITTYRRLAESALEKIGAYFPNLPEKWTAGVTLPGGDFDVAGVGDLRVRIKSKYPFLSEK
;
A
#
# COMPACT_ATOMS: atom_id res chain seq x y z
N LEU A 1 21.04 -12.47 -16.50
CA LEU A 1 19.98 -13.00 -17.37
C LEU A 1 20.50 -14.09 -18.28
N ASP A 2 19.60 -14.91 -18.83
CA ASP A 2 19.90 -15.87 -19.88
C ASP A 2 20.37 -15.13 -21.15
N ASP A 3 21.34 -15.74 -21.89
CA ASP A 3 21.97 -15.10 -23.08
C ASP A 3 21.00 -14.88 -24.26
N ARG A 4 19.83 -15.50 -24.23
CA ARG A 4 18.75 -15.25 -25.21
C ARG A 4 18.25 -13.81 -25.18
N PHE A 5 18.37 -13.12 -24.03
CA PHE A 5 17.91 -11.75 -23.83
C PHE A 5 19.03 -10.76 -24.12
N ALA A 6 19.34 -10.56 -25.40
CA ALA A 6 20.40 -9.68 -25.86
C ALA A 6 20.04 -8.19 -25.84
N LYS A 7 18.77 -7.83 -25.63
CA LYS A 7 18.28 -6.45 -25.63
C LYS A 7 17.29 -6.22 -24.52
N ALA A 8 17.34 -5.06 -23.89
CA ALA A 8 16.38 -4.58 -22.92
C ALA A 8 16.20 -3.07 -23.04
N TYR A 9 15.11 -2.54 -22.52
CA TYR A 9 14.91 -1.11 -22.35
C TYR A 9 15.20 -0.76 -20.88
N GLU A 10 15.90 0.36 -20.68
CA GLU A 10 16.10 0.93 -19.35
C GLU A 10 15.30 2.23 -19.25
N TYR A 11 14.53 2.37 -18.17
CA TYR A 11 13.76 3.56 -17.86
C TYR A 11 13.79 3.82 -16.36
N SER A 12 13.46 5.03 -15.95
CA SER A 12 13.38 5.40 -14.54
C SER A 12 11.96 5.26 -14.03
N ASP A 13 11.83 4.69 -12.83
CA ASP A 13 10.58 4.60 -12.09
C ASP A 13 10.83 4.90 -10.61
N CYS A 14 9.76 5.10 -9.84
CA CYS A 14 9.86 5.38 -8.44
C CYS A 14 10.00 4.09 -7.64
N TRP A 15 11.06 4.00 -6.84
CA TRP A 15 11.20 2.99 -5.81
C TRP A 15 10.73 3.52 -4.47
N VAL A 16 10.06 2.71 -3.67
CA VAL A 16 9.60 3.09 -2.34
C VAL A 16 9.74 1.92 -1.36
N GLN A 17 10.18 2.21 -0.16
CA GLN A 17 10.00 1.33 0.98
C GLN A 17 8.65 1.67 1.61
N ASP A 18 7.64 0.86 1.33
CA ASP A 18 6.24 1.13 1.61
C ASP A 18 5.93 1.34 3.09
N SER A 19 6.43 0.49 3.97
CA SER A 19 6.26 0.62 5.42
C SER A 19 6.86 1.92 5.96
N ARG A 20 8.05 2.32 5.49
CA ARG A 20 8.67 3.59 5.85
C ARG A 20 7.84 4.78 5.37
N LEU A 21 7.33 4.73 4.14
CA LEU A 21 6.48 5.79 3.59
C LEU A 21 5.23 6.00 4.44
N VAL A 22 4.57 4.91 4.86
CA VAL A 22 3.39 4.98 5.73
C VAL A 22 3.74 5.62 7.07
N VAL A 23 4.83 5.19 7.72
CA VAL A 23 5.28 5.76 9.00
C VAL A 23 5.64 7.24 8.86
N LEU A 24 6.31 7.64 7.79
CA LEU A 24 6.68 9.05 7.57
C LEU A 24 5.46 9.93 7.35
N ASN A 25 4.45 9.47 6.61
CA ASN A 25 3.19 10.20 6.47
C ASN A 25 2.47 10.36 7.81
N ALA A 26 2.40 9.30 8.62
CA ALA A 26 1.80 9.37 9.95
C ALA A 26 2.55 10.34 10.87
N ARG A 27 3.89 10.34 10.83
CA ARG A 27 4.71 11.28 11.61
C ARG A 27 4.56 12.73 11.15
N ASP A 28 4.49 12.99 9.84
CA ASP A 28 4.24 14.32 9.32
C ASP A 28 2.85 14.83 9.73
N ALA A 29 1.83 13.99 9.62
CA ALA A 29 0.49 14.32 10.09
C ALA A 29 0.47 14.62 11.59
N GLN A 30 1.15 13.83 12.42
CA GLN A 30 1.27 14.06 13.86
C GLN A 30 1.97 15.39 14.17
N ALA A 31 3.05 15.71 13.46
CA ALA A 31 3.77 16.98 13.63
C ALA A 31 2.90 18.20 13.26
N ARG A 32 1.88 18.00 12.41
CA ARG A 32 0.88 18.99 12.02
C ARG A 32 -0.38 18.99 12.89
N GLY A 33 -0.40 18.23 13.98
CA GLY A 33 -1.48 18.22 14.97
C GLY A 33 -2.48 17.07 14.85
N ALA A 34 -2.30 16.14 13.92
CA ALA A 34 -3.16 14.95 13.86
C ALA A 34 -2.84 13.99 15.03
N LYS A 35 -3.87 13.40 15.60
CA LYS A 35 -3.72 12.33 16.60
C LYS A 35 -3.61 11.00 15.87
N ILE A 36 -2.44 10.36 15.93
CA ILE A 36 -2.20 9.04 15.36
C ILE A 36 -2.40 8.00 16.45
N MET A 37 -3.36 7.12 16.24
CA MET A 37 -3.73 6.07 17.18
C MET A 37 -3.50 4.71 16.52
N THR A 38 -2.38 4.08 16.82
CA THR A 38 -2.09 2.71 16.40
C THR A 38 -2.77 1.71 17.34
N ARG A 39 -3.03 0.50 16.85
CA ARG A 39 -3.68 -0.57 17.62
C ARG A 39 -5.05 -0.20 18.19
N THR A 40 -5.71 0.75 17.52
CA THR A 40 -7.03 1.25 17.90
C THR A 40 -8.00 0.88 16.80
N LYS A 41 -8.85 -0.07 17.06
CA LYS A 41 -9.87 -0.56 16.12
C LYS A 41 -11.15 0.23 16.31
N VAL A 42 -11.73 0.74 15.22
CA VAL A 42 -13.08 1.29 15.24
C VAL A 42 -14.07 0.13 15.24
N THR A 43 -14.87 0.01 16.28
CA THR A 43 -15.81 -1.09 16.47
C THR A 43 -17.24 -0.73 16.08
N SER A 44 -17.63 0.53 16.24
CA SER A 44 -18.92 1.04 15.79
C SER A 44 -18.87 2.54 15.47
N ALA A 45 -19.78 2.99 14.62
CA ALA A 45 -20.00 4.39 14.36
C ALA A 45 -21.50 4.62 14.12
N ARG A 46 -22.09 5.61 14.77
CA ARG A 46 -23.50 6.00 14.58
C ARG A 46 -23.60 7.50 14.34
N ARG A 47 -24.53 7.90 13.51
CA ARG A 47 -24.86 9.30 13.32
C ARG A 47 -25.63 9.87 14.52
N ASP A 48 -25.27 11.08 14.91
CA ASP A 48 -25.93 11.86 15.96
C ASP A 48 -26.10 13.29 15.43
N GLY A 49 -27.12 13.50 14.59
CA GLY A 49 -27.28 14.74 13.83
C GLY A 49 -26.13 14.94 12.82
N ASP A 50 -25.41 16.05 12.97
CA ASP A 50 -24.34 16.47 12.08
C ASP A 50 -22.95 15.91 12.50
N GLU A 51 -22.92 15.01 13.46
CA GLU A 51 -21.70 14.37 13.96
C GLU A 51 -21.80 12.85 13.94
N TRP A 52 -20.65 12.23 13.88
CA TRP A 52 -20.47 10.80 14.16
C TRP A 52 -20.10 10.61 15.64
N VAL A 53 -20.70 9.63 16.29
CA VAL A 53 -20.24 9.05 17.54
C VAL A 53 -19.57 7.74 17.21
N ILE A 54 -18.27 7.63 17.51
CA ILE A 54 -17.39 6.56 17.07
C ILE A 54 -16.84 5.85 18.30
N THR A 55 -17.07 4.54 18.42
CA THR A 55 -16.47 3.71 19.46
C THR A 55 -15.22 3.04 18.91
N THR A 56 -14.17 3.07 19.71
CA THR A 56 -12.90 2.41 19.40
C THR A 56 -12.49 1.50 20.53
N GLU A 57 -11.73 0.45 20.21
CA GLU A 57 -11.15 -0.50 21.13
C GLU A 57 -9.64 -0.56 20.96
N ASP A 58 -8.87 -0.46 22.03
CA ASP A 58 -7.44 -0.77 22.02
C ASP A 58 -7.25 -2.28 21.88
N THR A 59 -6.56 -2.73 20.83
CA THR A 59 -6.42 -4.16 20.52
C THR A 59 -5.52 -4.94 21.50
N ASN A 60 -4.80 -4.27 22.40
CA ASN A 60 -4.00 -4.93 23.42
C ASN A 60 -4.73 -5.01 24.78
N THR A 61 -5.38 -3.89 25.19
CA THR A 61 -6.03 -3.80 26.52
C THR A 61 -7.51 -4.07 26.47
N GLN A 62 -8.13 -3.97 25.26
CA GLN A 62 -9.57 -4.03 25.04
C GLN A 62 -10.34 -2.86 25.66
N ASP A 63 -9.63 -1.80 26.05
CA ASP A 63 -10.27 -0.59 26.55
C ASP A 63 -11.02 0.13 25.45
N GLU A 64 -12.25 0.51 25.72
CA GLU A 64 -13.09 1.26 24.80
C GLU A 64 -12.95 2.77 25.02
N GLN A 65 -13.01 3.54 23.95
CA GLN A 65 -13.07 4.99 23.95
C GLN A 65 -14.10 5.47 22.94
N GLU A 66 -14.79 6.56 23.26
CA GLU A 66 -15.73 7.23 22.37
C GLU A 66 -15.13 8.54 21.84
N PHE A 67 -15.33 8.80 20.54
CA PHE A 67 -14.94 10.03 19.86
C PHE A 67 -16.14 10.62 19.13
N ARG A 68 -16.13 11.95 18.95
CA ARG A 68 -17.04 12.66 18.08
C ARG A 68 -16.30 13.27 16.91
N ALA A 69 -16.90 13.19 15.72
CA ALA A 69 -16.31 13.73 14.50
C ALA A 69 -17.39 14.22 13.54
N LYS A 70 -17.09 15.30 12.82
CA LYS A 70 -17.99 15.84 11.77
C LYS A 70 -18.04 14.97 10.53
N MET A 71 -16.99 14.16 10.28
CA MET A 71 -16.89 13.29 9.12
C MET A 71 -16.02 12.09 9.44
N ILE A 72 -16.32 10.96 8.82
CA ILE A 72 -15.43 9.80 8.74
C ILE A 72 -14.80 9.78 7.35
N VAL A 73 -13.48 9.52 7.28
CA VAL A 73 -12.81 9.12 6.04
C VAL A 73 -12.43 7.66 6.18
N ASN A 74 -13.18 6.82 5.51
CA ASN A 74 -12.95 5.38 5.49
C ASN A 74 -11.90 5.04 4.42
N ALA A 75 -10.66 4.96 4.83
CA ALA A 75 -9.52 4.48 4.02
C ALA A 75 -9.09 3.08 4.48
N GLY A 76 -10.05 2.23 4.85
CA GLY A 76 -9.85 0.90 5.40
C GLY A 76 -9.27 -0.13 4.41
N GLY A 77 -9.01 0.28 3.17
CA GLY A 77 -8.43 -0.60 2.15
C GLY A 77 -9.33 -1.83 1.94
N PRO A 78 -8.79 -3.04 2.14
CA PRO A 78 -9.55 -4.27 1.96
C PRO A 78 -10.80 -4.38 2.86
N TRP A 79 -10.81 -3.73 4.02
CA TRP A 79 -11.93 -3.71 4.97
C TRP A 79 -12.90 -2.55 4.77
N VAL A 80 -12.82 -1.84 3.62
CA VAL A 80 -13.69 -0.69 3.35
C VAL A 80 -15.17 -1.03 3.47
N MET A 81 -15.58 -2.22 2.99
CA MET A 81 -16.96 -2.68 3.08
C MET A 81 -17.37 -3.05 4.50
N ASP A 82 -16.48 -3.65 5.29
CA ASP A 82 -16.74 -3.95 6.70
C ASP A 82 -16.98 -2.67 7.51
N VAL A 83 -16.24 -1.60 7.19
CA VAL A 83 -16.47 -0.29 7.81
C VAL A 83 -17.82 0.29 7.40
N ILE A 84 -18.18 0.23 6.12
CA ILE A 84 -19.46 0.76 5.62
C ILE A 84 -20.65 0.02 6.27
N GLN A 85 -20.64 -1.30 6.17
CA GLN A 85 -21.79 -2.13 6.56
C GLN A 85 -21.75 -2.50 8.05
N GLY A 86 -20.60 -2.99 8.54
CA GLY A 86 -20.46 -3.51 9.88
C GLY A 86 -20.27 -2.41 10.94
N VAL A 87 -19.44 -1.41 10.66
CA VAL A 87 -19.13 -0.35 11.63
C VAL A 87 -20.13 0.81 11.54
N ALA A 88 -20.38 1.33 10.35
CA ALA A 88 -21.26 2.49 10.14
C ALA A 88 -22.73 2.12 9.91
N GLY A 89 -23.05 0.85 9.72
CA GLY A 89 -24.41 0.36 9.51
C GLY A 89 -25.10 0.89 8.26
N ILE A 90 -24.31 1.26 7.23
CA ILE A 90 -24.82 1.85 5.99
C ILE A 90 -25.05 0.75 4.96
N ASN A 91 -26.25 0.66 4.41
CA ASN A 91 -26.50 -0.21 3.26
C ASN A 91 -25.89 0.42 2.01
N SER A 92 -25.01 -0.31 1.32
CA SER A 92 -24.30 0.17 0.14
C SER A 92 -24.30 -0.91 -0.94
N SER A 93 -24.51 -0.49 -2.19
CA SER A 93 -24.36 -1.34 -3.38
C SER A 93 -22.92 -1.39 -3.91
N GLU A 94 -22.04 -0.57 -3.36
CA GLU A 94 -20.62 -0.57 -3.71
C GLU A 94 -19.96 -1.90 -3.29
N ASN A 95 -18.93 -2.30 -4.00
CA ASN A 95 -18.21 -3.54 -3.67
C ASN A 95 -16.74 -3.45 -4.09
N VAL A 96 -15.92 -4.31 -3.50
CA VAL A 96 -14.52 -4.50 -3.85
C VAL A 96 -14.26 -5.95 -4.25
N ARG A 97 -13.40 -6.12 -5.25
CA ARG A 97 -12.82 -7.41 -5.60
C ARG A 97 -11.50 -7.55 -4.86
N LEU A 98 -11.38 -8.59 -4.08
CA LEU A 98 -10.16 -8.90 -3.35
C LEU A 98 -9.23 -9.73 -4.24
N VAL A 99 -8.03 -9.21 -4.49
CA VAL A 99 -7.04 -9.88 -5.34
C VAL A 99 -5.76 -10.08 -4.55
N ARG A 100 -5.42 -11.34 -4.28
CA ARG A 100 -4.16 -11.71 -3.64
C ARG A 100 -3.01 -11.61 -4.63
N GLY A 101 -1.90 -11.03 -4.17
CA GLY A 101 -0.63 -11.02 -4.85
C GLY A 101 0.45 -11.59 -3.96
N SER A 102 1.14 -12.63 -4.43
CA SER A 102 2.18 -13.33 -3.69
C SER A 102 3.56 -13.01 -4.24
N HIS A 103 4.56 -13.08 -3.37
CA HIS A 103 5.96 -12.84 -3.68
C HIS A 103 6.81 -13.93 -3.04
N ILE A 104 7.91 -14.26 -3.70
CA ILE A 104 8.97 -15.10 -3.16
C ILE A 104 10.26 -14.30 -2.98
N VAL A 105 11.03 -14.65 -1.98
CA VAL A 105 12.35 -14.08 -1.70
C VAL A 105 13.39 -15.19 -1.84
N THR A 106 14.42 -14.95 -2.63
CA THR A 106 15.54 -15.85 -2.84
C THR A 106 16.85 -15.18 -2.43
N LYS A 107 17.96 -15.91 -2.39
CA LYS A 107 19.29 -15.29 -2.35
C LYS A 107 19.47 -14.39 -3.57
N ARG A 108 20.39 -13.44 -3.45
CA ARG A 108 20.70 -12.47 -4.51
C ARG A 108 21.04 -13.18 -5.83
N LEU A 109 20.33 -12.79 -6.90
CA LEU A 109 20.47 -13.39 -8.24
C LEU A 109 21.40 -12.60 -9.17
N TYR A 110 21.68 -11.33 -8.86
CA TYR A 110 22.52 -10.45 -9.68
C TYR A 110 23.13 -9.33 -8.83
N ASP A 111 24.23 -8.73 -9.31
CA ASP A 111 25.07 -7.83 -8.50
C ASP A 111 24.77 -6.35 -8.62
N HIS A 112 23.97 -5.93 -9.61
CA HIS A 112 23.57 -4.53 -9.76
C HIS A 112 22.31 -4.22 -8.93
N ASP A 113 22.01 -2.95 -8.76
CA ASP A 113 20.89 -2.40 -7.97
C ASP A 113 19.62 -2.12 -8.79
N LYS A 114 19.64 -2.38 -10.12
CA LYS A 114 18.49 -2.18 -10.99
C LYS A 114 17.47 -3.29 -10.84
N CYS A 115 16.19 -2.91 -10.87
CA CYS A 115 15.08 -3.86 -10.91
C CYS A 115 14.88 -4.38 -12.34
N TYR A 116 14.44 -5.62 -12.46
CA TYR A 116 13.93 -6.15 -13.71
C TYR A 116 12.42 -6.11 -13.75
N PHE A 117 11.91 -5.77 -14.92
CA PHE A 117 10.50 -5.82 -15.29
C PHE A 117 10.38 -6.83 -16.42
N PHE A 118 9.75 -7.96 -16.16
CA PHE A 118 9.56 -9.03 -17.11
C PHE A 118 8.10 -9.09 -17.55
N GLN A 119 7.87 -9.35 -18.82
CA GLN A 119 6.54 -9.55 -19.37
C GLN A 119 6.40 -11.02 -19.82
N GLY A 120 5.49 -11.74 -19.17
CA GLY A 120 5.20 -13.12 -19.50
C GLY A 120 4.41 -13.31 -20.79
N GLU A 121 4.46 -14.49 -21.35
CA GLU A 121 3.67 -14.88 -22.53
C GLU A 121 2.15 -14.83 -22.24
N ASP A 122 1.77 -14.99 -20.98
CA ASP A 122 0.40 -14.87 -20.47
C ASP A 122 -0.06 -13.40 -20.25
N GLY A 123 0.80 -12.42 -20.61
CA GLY A 123 0.55 -11.00 -20.44
C GLY A 123 0.76 -10.46 -19.03
N ARG A 124 1.13 -11.30 -18.08
CA ARG A 124 1.44 -10.87 -16.71
C ARG A 124 2.80 -10.23 -16.63
N ILE A 125 2.91 -9.34 -15.65
CA ILE A 125 4.15 -8.62 -15.36
C ILE A 125 4.69 -9.14 -14.02
N ILE A 126 5.96 -9.52 -14.02
CA ILE A 126 6.68 -9.93 -12.83
C ILE A 126 7.93 -9.07 -12.68
N PHE A 127 8.13 -8.58 -11.47
CA PHE A 127 9.32 -7.87 -11.09
C PHE A 127 10.34 -8.80 -10.43
N SER A 128 11.61 -8.50 -10.65
CA SER A 128 12.71 -9.01 -9.85
C SER A 128 13.46 -7.81 -9.30
N ILE A 129 13.48 -7.68 -7.99
CA ILE A 129 13.89 -6.48 -7.27
C ILE A 129 15.01 -6.83 -6.28
N PRO A 130 16.16 -6.12 -6.27
CA PRO A 130 17.11 -6.22 -5.16
C PRO A 130 16.40 -5.93 -3.83
N TYR A 131 16.56 -6.83 -2.86
CA TYR A 131 15.82 -6.76 -1.61
C TYR A 131 16.74 -6.96 -0.42
N GLU A 132 16.67 -6.07 0.57
CA GLU A 132 17.48 -6.12 1.80
C GLU A 132 18.96 -6.49 1.54
N GLN A 133 19.53 -5.97 0.46
CA GLN A 133 20.93 -6.10 0.00
C GLN A 133 21.35 -7.51 -0.44
N ASP A 134 21.02 -8.55 0.31
CA ASP A 134 21.51 -9.93 0.12
C ASP A 134 20.49 -10.83 -0.59
N TYR A 135 19.33 -10.30 -0.95
CA TYR A 135 18.21 -11.05 -1.49
C TYR A 135 17.69 -10.49 -2.80
N THR A 136 16.85 -11.27 -3.45
CA THR A 136 16.04 -10.87 -4.59
C THR A 136 14.57 -11.18 -4.30
N LEU A 137 13.71 -10.18 -4.45
CA LEU A 137 12.27 -10.29 -4.38
C LEU A 137 11.71 -10.52 -5.77
N ILE A 138 10.88 -11.55 -5.95
CA ILE A 138 10.26 -11.90 -7.22
C ILE A 138 8.74 -11.93 -7.03
N GLY A 139 8.01 -11.24 -7.86
CA GLY A 139 6.54 -11.16 -7.82
C GLY A 139 6.00 -10.14 -8.82
N THR A 140 4.71 -10.17 -9.06
CA THR A 140 3.67 -10.69 -8.18
C THR A 140 2.70 -11.61 -8.93
N THR A 141 1.93 -12.40 -8.20
CA THR A 141 0.77 -13.11 -8.74
C THR A 141 -0.49 -12.24 -8.69
N ASP A 142 -1.56 -12.66 -9.39
CA ASP A 142 -2.90 -12.10 -9.28
C ASP A 142 -3.88 -13.28 -9.16
N ALA A 143 -4.37 -13.52 -7.95
CA ALA A 143 -5.34 -14.58 -7.63
C ALA A 143 -6.54 -13.98 -6.86
N ASP A 144 -7.76 -14.39 -7.20
CA ASP A 144 -8.92 -13.99 -6.42
C ASP A 144 -8.79 -14.47 -4.97
N HIS A 145 -9.22 -13.65 -4.02
CA HIS A 145 -9.21 -13.94 -2.61
C HIS A 145 -10.64 -13.86 -2.07
N ALA A 146 -11.09 -14.93 -1.43
CA ALA A 146 -12.50 -15.06 -1.10
C ALA A 146 -12.92 -14.18 0.10
N SER A 147 -12.11 -14.11 1.14
CA SER A 147 -12.46 -13.46 2.40
C SER A 147 -11.21 -13.10 3.20
N PHE A 148 -11.33 -12.12 4.10
CA PHE A 148 -10.30 -11.79 5.10
C PHE A 148 -10.34 -12.67 6.36
N ASP A 149 -11.27 -13.59 6.46
CA ASP A 149 -11.30 -14.56 7.55
C ASP A 149 -10.07 -15.50 7.48
N GLU A 150 -9.51 -15.64 6.27
CA GLU A 150 -8.27 -16.37 6.04
C GLU A 150 -7.09 -15.42 5.80
N ARG A 151 -6.01 -15.64 6.54
CA ARG A 151 -4.76 -14.93 6.30
C ARG A 151 -4.25 -15.22 4.88
N PRO A 152 -3.95 -14.19 4.05
CA PRO A 152 -3.39 -14.43 2.74
C PRO A 152 -2.00 -15.06 2.87
N VAL A 153 -1.81 -16.19 2.19
CA VAL A 153 -0.52 -16.90 2.11
C VAL A 153 -0.18 -17.20 0.65
N CYS A 154 1.11 -17.26 0.35
CA CYS A 154 1.58 -17.73 -0.95
C CYS A 154 1.33 -19.24 -1.03
N THR A 155 0.52 -19.66 -1.99
CA THR A 155 0.28 -21.09 -2.20
C THR A 155 1.47 -21.73 -2.92
N ASP A 156 1.53 -23.07 -2.90
CA ASP A 156 2.55 -23.81 -3.63
C ASP A 156 2.47 -23.55 -5.14
N GLU A 157 1.26 -23.45 -5.68
CA GLU A 157 1.03 -23.14 -7.09
C GLU A 157 1.52 -21.72 -7.46
N GLU A 158 1.31 -20.73 -6.59
CA GLU A 158 1.82 -19.37 -6.79
C GLU A 158 3.35 -19.34 -6.71
N ARG A 159 3.94 -20.01 -5.75
CA ARG A 159 5.39 -20.16 -5.63
C ARG A 159 5.99 -20.79 -6.87
N ASP A 160 5.44 -21.92 -7.30
CA ASP A 160 5.95 -22.71 -8.44
C ASP A 160 5.80 -21.93 -9.76
N TYR A 161 4.71 -21.15 -9.90
CA TYR A 161 4.54 -20.23 -11.01
C TYR A 161 5.64 -19.15 -11.03
N LEU A 162 5.94 -18.52 -9.89
CA LEU A 162 6.98 -17.49 -9.81
C LEU A 162 8.38 -18.06 -10.06
N LEU A 163 8.67 -19.28 -9.59
CA LEU A 163 9.91 -19.99 -9.86
C LEU A 163 10.06 -20.33 -11.35
N ALA A 164 9.02 -20.90 -11.95
CA ALA A 164 9.02 -21.24 -13.38
C ALA A 164 9.21 -19.97 -14.23
N PHE A 165 8.56 -18.87 -13.85
CA PHE A 165 8.73 -17.59 -14.53
C PHE A 165 10.16 -17.06 -14.42
N ALA A 166 10.75 -17.04 -13.21
CA ALA A 166 12.13 -16.60 -13.00
C ALA A 166 13.14 -17.46 -13.81
N ASN A 167 12.93 -18.77 -13.84
CA ASN A 167 13.77 -19.71 -14.56
C ASN A 167 13.75 -19.52 -16.09
N ASN A 168 12.72 -18.85 -16.63
CA ASN A 168 12.72 -18.46 -18.04
C ASN A 168 13.66 -17.28 -18.34
N TYR A 169 14.06 -16.49 -17.33
CA TYR A 169 14.84 -15.28 -17.54
C TYR A 169 16.26 -15.34 -16.99
N PHE A 170 16.48 -16.06 -15.89
CA PHE A 170 17.78 -16.17 -15.24
C PHE A 170 18.53 -17.40 -15.69
N LYS A 171 19.89 -17.32 -15.76
CA LYS A 171 20.77 -18.47 -16.02
C LYS A 171 20.74 -19.48 -14.88
N GLN A 172 20.62 -18.97 -13.66
CA GLN A 172 20.51 -19.81 -12.47
C GLN A 172 19.11 -20.39 -12.40
N THR A 173 19.01 -21.71 -12.35
CA THR A 173 17.74 -22.39 -12.11
C THR A 173 17.43 -22.37 -10.63
N LEU A 174 16.25 -21.90 -10.28
CA LEU A 174 15.73 -21.86 -8.92
C LEU A 174 14.75 -23.02 -8.68
N SER A 175 14.81 -23.57 -7.48
CA SER A 175 13.89 -24.58 -6.97
C SER A 175 13.15 -24.06 -5.73
N SER A 176 12.25 -24.84 -5.17
CA SER A 176 11.57 -24.52 -3.91
C SER A 176 12.55 -24.36 -2.74
N ASP A 177 13.67 -25.06 -2.77
CA ASP A 177 14.69 -24.99 -1.72
C ASP A 177 15.48 -23.67 -1.71
N ASP A 178 15.43 -22.92 -2.82
CA ASP A 178 16.05 -21.59 -2.93
C ASP A 178 15.14 -20.48 -2.40
N VAL A 179 13.89 -20.78 -2.08
CA VAL A 179 12.93 -19.80 -1.53
C VAL A 179 13.13 -19.68 -0.03
N ILE A 180 13.65 -18.54 0.40
CA ILE A 180 13.96 -18.25 1.81
C ILE A 180 12.72 -17.78 2.56
N TRP A 181 11.87 -17.01 1.87
CA TRP A 181 10.67 -16.45 2.47
C TRP A 181 9.61 -16.14 1.41
N THR A 182 8.35 -16.13 1.83
CA THR A 182 7.21 -15.75 1.00
C THR A 182 6.32 -14.79 1.77
N TYR A 183 5.64 -13.91 1.06
CA TYR A 183 4.55 -13.12 1.62
C TYR A 183 3.47 -12.83 0.59
N SER A 184 2.28 -12.56 1.09
CA SER A 184 1.12 -12.24 0.26
C SER A 184 0.39 -11.04 0.84
N GLY A 185 -0.13 -10.22 -0.05
CA GLY A 185 -1.02 -9.11 0.28
C GLY A 185 -2.29 -9.16 -0.55
N VAL A 186 -3.34 -8.50 -0.10
CA VAL A 186 -4.61 -8.43 -0.81
C VAL A 186 -4.88 -7.01 -1.28
N ARG A 187 -5.15 -6.88 -2.57
CA ARG A 187 -5.54 -5.62 -3.21
C ARG A 187 -7.06 -5.49 -3.22
N PRO A 188 -7.62 -4.42 -2.67
CA PRO A 188 -9.04 -4.13 -2.78
C PRO A 188 -9.31 -3.35 -4.07
N LEU A 189 -9.49 -4.04 -5.19
CA LEU A 189 -9.85 -3.37 -6.43
C LEU A 189 -11.32 -2.99 -6.41
N TYR A 190 -11.65 -1.77 -6.88
CA TYR A 190 -13.04 -1.39 -7.04
C TYR A 190 -13.72 -2.32 -8.04
N ASN A 191 -14.88 -2.86 -7.68
CA ASN A 191 -15.62 -3.76 -8.55
C ASN A 191 -16.40 -2.94 -9.58
N ASP A 192 -15.79 -2.73 -10.74
CA ASP A 192 -16.38 -2.04 -11.89
C ASP A 192 -17.12 -2.99 -12.85
N GLY A 193 -17.31 -4.26 -12.45
CA GLY A 193 -17.93 -5.29 -13.27
C GLY A 193 -16.97 -5.98 -14.24
N ALA A 194 -15.67 -5.74 -14.12
CA ALA A 194 -14.67 -6.38 -14.99
C ALA A 194 -14.67 -7.91 -14.85
N SER A 195 -14.51 -8.61 -15.98
CA SER A 195 -14.58 -10.09 -16.06
C SER A 195 -13.41 -10.81 -15.39
N SER A 196 -12.27 -10.11 -15.13
CA SER A 196 -11.10 -10.71 -14.50
C SER A 196 -10.40 -9.73 -13.57
N ALA A 197 -9.61 -10.24 -12.62
CA ALA A 197 -8.77 -9.44 -11.73
C ALA A 197 -7.76 -8.56 -12.48
N THR A 198 -7.27 -9.04 -13.63
CA THR A 198 -6.30 -8.30 -14.46
C THR A 198 -6.94 -7.13 -15.20
N ALA A 199 -8.24 -7.24 -15.54
CA ALA A 199 -8.99 -6.21 -16.26
C ALA A 199 -9.63 -5.16 -15.33
N ALA A 200 -9.76 -5.43 -14.02
CA ALA A 200 -10.34 -4.51 -13.05
C ALA A 200 -9.52 -3.22 -12.94
N THR A 201 -10.21 -2.10 -12.75
CA THR A 201 -9.55 -0.79 -12.58
C THR A 201 -8.62 -0.80 -11.38
N ARG A 202 -7.43 -0.23 -11.54
CA ARG A 202 -6.46 0.00 -10.47
C ARG A 202 -6.46 1.45 -9.97
N ASP A 203 -7.35 2.28 -10.52
CA ASP A 203 -7.55 3.64 -10.04
C ASP A 203 -8.40 3.64 -8.76
N TYR A 204 -8.27 4.70 -7.99
CA TYR A 204 -9.09 4.89 -6.80
C TYR A 204 -10.46 5.48 -7.15
N VAL A 205 -11.47 5.11 -6.37
CA VAL A 205 -12.81 5.66 -6.44
C VAL A 205 -13.17 6.28 -5.09
N LEU A 206 -13.69 7.51 -5.13
CA LEU A 206 -14.10 8.27 -3.94
C LEU A 206 -15.61 8.46 -3.93
N ARG A 207 -16.27 7.97 -2.88
CA ARG A 207 -17.71 8.08 -2.69
C ARG A 207 -18.05 8.72 -1.35
N VAL A 208 -18.81 9.77 -1.38
CA VAL A 208 -19.39 10.39 -0.17
C VAL A 208 -20.80 9.87 0.01
N ASN A 209 -21.15 9.51 1.24
CA ASN A 209 -22.51 9.25 1.67
C ASN A 209 -22.82 10.20 2.82
N ASP A 210 -23.80 11.09 2.61
CA ASP A 210 -24.32 12.08 3.57
C ASP A 210 -25.83 11.92 3.81
N GLU A 211 -26.42 10.87 3.25
CA GLU A 211 -27.83 10.56 3.49
C GLU A 211 -28.03 10.19 4.96
N GLY A 212 -28.89 10.95 5.63
CA GLY A 212 -29.26 10.72 7.03
C GLY A 212 -28.35 11.35 8.07
N GLY A 213 -27.50 12.33 7.73
CA GLY A 213 -26.73 13.15 8.68
C GLY A 213 -25.26 13.27 8.34
N ALA A 214 -24.39 13.20 9.34
CA ALA A 214 -22.95 13.40 9.20
C ALA A 214 -22.34 12.58 8.04
N PRO A 215 -21.47 13.19 7.20
CA PRO A 215 -20.97 12.53 6.01
C PRO A 215 -19.87 11.49 6.32
N ILE A 216 -19.75 10.51 5.42
CA ILE A 216 -18.62 9.58 5.36
C ILE A 216 -18.06 9.57 3.94
N LEU A 217 -16.75 9.75 3.80
CA LEU A 217 -16.03 9.53 2.55
C LEU A 217 -15.45 8.14 2.54
N ASN A 218 -15.80 7.33 1.54
CA ASN A 218 -15.25 6.00 1.33
C ASN A 218 -14.22 6.02 0.20
N VAL A 219 -13.06 5.44 0.44
CA VAL A 219 -11.93 5.33 -0.50
C VAL A 219 -11.82 3.87 -0.94
N PHE A 220 -12.06 3.61 -2.22
CA PHE A 220 -11.94 2.30 -2.81
C PHE A 220 -10.71 2.23 -3.71
N GLY A 221 -9.93 1.15 -3.62
CA GLY A 221 -8.76 0.93 -4.46
C GLY A 221 -7.62 1.89 -4.18
N GLY A 222 -6.85 2.19 -5.24
CA GLY A 222 -5.68 3.07 -5.19
C GLY A 222 -4.37 2.31 -5.04
N LYS A 223 -3.28 3.01 -5.38
CA LYS A 223 -1.91 2.51 -5.29
C LYS A 223 -1.13 3.34 -4.30
N ILE A 224 -0.15 2.73 -3.64
CA ILE A 224 0.75 3.47 -2.74
C ILE A 224 1.48 4.59 -3.49
N THR A 225 1.82 4.41 -4.75
CA THR A 225 2.49 5.42 -5.58
C THR A 225 1.63 6.63 -5.92
N THR A 226 0.31 6.54 -5.80
CA THR A 226 -0.63 7.64 -6.06
C THR A 226 -1.23 8.24 -4.79
N TYR A 227 -0.77 7.83 -3.60
CA TYR A 227 -1.34 8.21 -2.30
C TYR A 227 -1.52 9.72 -2.12
N ARG A 228 -0.51 10.51 -2.52
CA ARG A 228 -0.53 11.98 -2.37
C ARG A 228 -1.64 12.62 -3.19
N ARG A 229 -1.78 12.22 -4.47
CA ARG A 229 -2.86 12.70 -5.34
C ARG A 229 -4.21 12.24 -4.86
N LEU A 230 -4.32 10.99 -4.40
CA LEU A 230 -5.55 10.47 -3.79
C LEU A 230 -5.97 11.33 -2.59
N ALA A 231 -5.04 11.66 -1.70
CA ALA A 231 -5.31 12.50 -0.54
C ALA A 231 -5.80 13.90 -0.94
N GLU A 232 -5.17 14.54 -1.94
CA GLU A 232 -5.63 15.83 -2.47
C GLU A 232 -7.04 15.73 -3.09
N SER A 233 -7.31 14.67 -3.85
CA SER A 233 -8.65 14.44 -4.42
C SER A 233 -9.70 14.16 -3.34
N ALA A 234 -9.31 13.48 -2.26
CA ALA A 234 -10.18 13.30 -1.10
C ALA A 234 -10.52 14.63 -0.43
N LEU A 235 -9.51 15.52 -0.24
CA LEU A 235 -9.73 16.86 0.31
C LEU A 235 -10.64 17.71 -0.59
N GLU A 236 -10.50 17.63 -1.91
CA GLU A 236 -11.44 18.29 -2.83
C GLU A 236 -12.89 17.80 -2.64
N LYS A 237 -13.08 16.48 -2.50
CA LYS A 237 -14.41 15.88 -2.28
C LYS A 237 -15.04 16.36 -0.98
N ILE A 238 -14.27 16.48 0.09
CA ILE A 238 -14.79 16.90 1.39
C ILE A 238 -14.86 18.42 1.57
N GLY A 239 -14.33 19.20 0.61
CA GLY A 239 -14.31 20.66 0.66
C GLY A 239 -15.68 21.30 0.86
N ALA A 240 -16.74 20.66 0.36
CA ALA A 240 -18.12 21.12 0.58
C ALA A 240 -18.53 21.13 2.07
N TYR A 241 -17.93 20.25 2.89
CA TYR A 241 -18.21 20.12 4.32
C TYR A 241 -17.22 20.92 5.20
N PHE A 242 -16.09 21.32 4.62
CA PHE A 242 -15.00 22.05 5.31
C PHE A 242 -14.55 23.25 4.47
N PRO A 243 -15.27 24.38 4.51
CA PRO A 243 -15.06 25.51 3.59
C PRO A 243 -13.70 26.22 3.78
N ASN A 244 -13.01 25.97 4.87
CA ASN A 244 -11.70 26.61 5.18
C ASN A 244 -10.51 25.68 4.93
N LEU A 245 -10.65 24.66 4.08
CA LEU A 245 -9.50 23.83 3.71
C LEU A 245 -8.47 24.67 2.92
N PRO A 246 -7.20 24.48 3.20
CA PRO A 246 -6.12 25.15 2.45
C PRO A 246 -6.09 24.63 1.00
N GLU A 247 -5.53 25.43 0.11
CA GLU A 247 -5.20 24.99 -1.24
C GLU A 247 -4.22 23.82 -1.24
N LYS A 248 -4.08 23.13 -2.39
CA LYS A 248 -3.14 22.04 -2.57
C LYS A 248 -1.72 22.47 -2.28
N TRP A 249 -1.03 21.81 -1.36
CA TRP A 249 0.31 22.19 -0.91
C TRP A 249 1.30 21.01 -0.89
N THR A 250 0.81 19.78 -0.98
CA THR A 250 1.62 18.58 -0.73
C THR A 250 2.70 18.33 -1.79
N ALA A 251 2.55 18.88 -3.01
CA ALA A 251 3.49 18.65 -4.10
C ALA A 251 4.89 19.27 -3.86
N GLY A 252 4.94 20.35 -3.09
CA GLY A 252 6.18 21.10 -2.83
C GLY A 252 6.78 20.84 -1.45
N VAL A 253 6.24 19.89 -0.69
CA VAL A 253 6.68 19.64 0.69
C VAL A 253 7.34 18.28 0.82
N THR A 254 8.47 18.25 1.48
CA THR A 254 9.21 17.01 1.77
C THR A 254 8.59 16.29 2.96
N LEU A 255 8.66 14.97 2.95
CA LEU A 255 8.38 14.14 4.13
C LEU A 255 9.53 14.27 5.15
N PRO A 256 9.28 13.95 6.44
CA PRO A 256 10.32 13.97 7.47
C PRO A 256 11.57 13.19 7.04
N GLY A 257 12.73 13.83 7.12
CA GLY A 257 14.00 13.26 6.71
C GLY A 257 14.37 13.49 5.23
N GLY A 258 13.49 14.11 4.44
CA GLY A 258 13.75 14.47 3.04
C GLY A 258 14.14 15.92 2.82
N ASP A 259 14.34 16.69 3.89
CA ASP A 259 14.67 18.11 3.83
C ASP A 259 16.19 18.32 3.60
N PHE A 260 16.66 17.93 2.43
CA PHE A 260 18.02 18.16 1.96
C PHE A 260 18.09 18.04 0.43
N ASP A 261 19.13 18.65 -0.17
CA ASP A 261 19.39 18.52 -1.61
C ASP A 261 19.78 17.07 -1.96
N VAL A 262 19.24 16.55 -3.06
CA VAL A 262 19.59 15.22 -3.57
C VAL A 262 21.10 15.08 -3.81
N ALA A 263 21.77 16.16 -4.28
CA ALA A 263 23.22 16.19 -4.42
C ALA A 263 23.97 16.16 -3.09
N GLY A 264 23.30 16.51 -1.98
CA GLY A 264 23.86 16.53 -0.62
C GLY A 264 23.87 15.18 0.11
N VAL A 265 23.46 14.07 -0.51
CA VAL A 265 23.43 12.74 0.12
C VAL A 265 24.81 12.32 0.65
N GLY A 266 25.89 12.62 -0.09
CA GLY A 266 27.27 12.33 0.33
C GLY A 266 27.61 13.01 1.65
N ASP A 267 27.36 14.31 1.76
CA ASP A 267 27.63 15.11 2.95
C ASP A 267 26.73 14.66 4.13
N LEU A 268 25.48 14.31 3.85
CA LEU A 268 24.57 13.77 4.86
C LEU A 268 25.13 12.48 5.47
N ARG A 269 25.61 11.55 4.63
CA ARG A 269 26.22 10.30 5.09
C ARG A 269 27.45 10.55 5.98
N VAL A 270 28.34 11.47 5.59
CA VAL A 270 29.51 11.86 6.39
C VAL A 270 29.08 12.43 7.76
N ARG A 271 28.08 13.31 7.79
CA ARG A 271 27.53 13.86 9.05
C ARG A 271 26.93 12.80 9.94
N ILE A 272 26.14 11.87 9.37
CA ILE A 272 25.52 10.77 10.11
C ILE A 272 26.61 9.86 10.68
N LYS A 273 27.60 9.45 9.90
CA LYS A 273 28.71 8.61 10.35
C LYS A 273 29.53 9.27 11.47
N SER A 274 29.80 10.58 11.34
CA SER A 274 30.49 11.34 12.39
C SER A 274 29.69 11.41 13.69
N LYS A 275 28.36 11.61 13.60
CA LYS A 275 27.48 11.70 14.76
C LYS A 275 27.18 10.34 15.41
N TYR A 276 27.17 9.28 14.59
CA TYR A 276 26.82 7.92 14.98
C TYR A 276 27.85 6.92 14.48
N PRO A 277 29.06 6.90 15.07
CA PRO A 277 30.20 6.08 14.58
C PRO A 277 29.95 4.58 14.59
N PHE A 278 28.95 4.12 15.34
CA PHE A 278 28.56 2.72 15.43
C PHE A 278 27.75 2.22 14.21
N LEU A 279 27.27 3.12 13.35
CA LEU A 279 26.56 2.73 12.14
C LEU A 279 27.54 2.23 11.07
N SER A 280 27.19 1.11 10.44
CA SER A 280 27.93 0.60 9.28
C SER A 280 27.72 1.52 8.06
N GLU A 281 28.52 1.30 7.01
CA GLU A 281 28.35 2.02 5.74
C GLU A 281 27.19 1.49 4.88
N LYS A 282 26.60 0.41 5.33
CA LYS A 282 25.47 -0.25 4.64
C LYS A 282 24.13 0.33 5.06
#